data_ed30227841b157a7e6fc7c3d7778433c
#
_entry.id   ed30227841b157a7e6fc7c3d7778433c
#
_cell.length_a   1.000
_cell.length_b   1.000
_cell.length_c   1.000
_cell.angle_alpha   90.00
_cell.angle_beta   90.00
_cell.angle_gamma   90.00
#
_symmetry.space_group_name_H-M   'P 1'
#
loop_
_entity.id
_entity.type
_entity.pdbx_description
1 polymer ?
#
loop_
_entity_poly.entity_id
_entity_poly.type
_entity_poly.pdbx_seq_one_letter_code
_entity_poly.pdbx_strand_id
1 'polypeptide(L)'
;SVFPTNFRNMELLHGTLKEFGANPARQGSVIECRVEHTRLVFRQHREGGPIHVEVHNPPDMRKIFEYLTHLDDDYKRCLQSIVYEKLKERVAERNMTIESEEILEDNSIVLTINVRR
;
A
#
# COMPACT_ATOMS: atom_id res chain seq x y z
N SER A 1 -5.54 16.72 -13.30
CA SER A 1 -4.13 16.68 -12.88
C SER A 1 -3.69 15.26 -12.60
N VAL A 2 -2.46 14.93 -12.95
CA VAL A 2 -1.88 13.60 -12.77
C VAL A 2 -0.69 13.72 -11.82
N PHE A 3 -0.64 12.83 -10.81
CA PHE A 3 0.42 12.83 -9.80
C PHE A 3 1.05 11.46 -9.68
N PRO A 4 2.38 11.39 -9.46
CA PRO A 4 3.02 10.11 -9.14
C PRO A 4 2.67 9.69 -7.71
N THR A 5 2.65 8.38 -7.48
CA THR A 5 2.47 7.81 -6.15
C THR A 5 3.61 6.85 -5.82
N ASN A 6 3.65 6.41 -4.57
CA ASN A 6 4.60 5.38 -4.12
C ASN A 6 4.02 3.96 -4.26
N PHE A 7 2.81 3.83 -4.80
CA PHE A 7 2.17 2.54 -4.98
C PHE A 7 2.76 1.83 -6.20
N ARG A 8 2.96 0.52 -6.10
CA ARG A 8 3.49 -0.31 -7.19
C ARG A 8 2.71 -1.60 -7.41
N ASN A 9 1.83 -1.96 -6.50
CA ASN A 9 1.06 -3.19 -6.58
C ASN A 9 -0.43 -2.87 -6.67
N MET A 10 -1.03 -3.11 -7.85
CA MET A 10 -2.43 -2.79 -8.11
C MET A 10 -3.40 -3.58 -7.22
N GLU A 11 -3.10 -4.85 -6.98
CA GLU A 11 -3.94 -5.70 -6.13
C GLU A 11 -3.95 -5.20 -4.69
N LEU A 12 -2.77 -4.87 -4.17
CA LEU A 12 -2.64 -4.32 -2.82
C LEU A 12 -3.32 -2.97 -2.69
N LEU A 13 -3.17 -2.10 -3.70
CA LEU A 13 -3.83 -0.80 -3.74
C LEU A 13 -5.36 -0.96 -3.75
N HIS A 14 -5.87 -1.87 -4.58
CA HIS A 14 -7.31 -2.14 -4.62
C HIS A 14 -7.83 -2.60 -3.26
N GLY A 15 -7.14 -3.53 -2.62
CA GLY A 15 -7.50 -4.01 -1.28
C GLY A 15 -7.45 -2.92 -0.23
N THR A 16 -6.43 -2.07 -0.28
CA THR A 16 -6.30 -0.95 0.66
C THR A 16 -7.41 0.07 0.48
N LEU A 17 -7.74 0.42 -0.77
CA LEU A 17 -8.85 1.32 -1.07
C LEU A 17 -10.18 0.76 -0.57
N LYS A 18 -10.40 -0.53 -0.75
CA LYS A 18 -11.60 -1.21 -0.28
C LYS A 18 -11.74 -1.14 1.24
N GLU A 19 -10.67 -1.42 1.97
CA GLU A 19 -10.64 -1.30 3.43
C GLU A 19 -10.81 0.14 3.89
N PHE A 20 -10.33 1.09 3.09
CA PHE A 20 -10.46 2.52 3.35
C PHE A 20 -11.87 3.06 3.08
N GLY A 21 -12.76 2.20 2.58
CA GLY A 21 -14.17 2.55 2.32
C GLY A 21 -14.40 3.26 1.00
N ALA A 22 -13.45 3.21 0.08
CA ALA A 22 -13.52 3.98 -1.17
C ALA A 22 -14.31 3.31 -2.29
N ASN A 23 -14.73 2.06 -2.11
CA ASN A 23 -15.51 1.31 -3.08
C ASN A 23 -14.87 1.30 -4.48
N PRO A 24 -13.62 0.80 -4.62
CA PRO A 24 -12.88 0.87 -5.88
C PRO A 24 -13.41 -0.11 -6.91
N ALA A 25 -13.36 0.32 -8.19
CA ALA A 25 -13.61 -0.54 -9.33
C ALA A 25 -12.31 -0.75 -10.09
N ARG A 26 -11.88 -2.00 -10.22
CA ARG A 26 -10.66 -2.33 -10.96
C ARG A 26 -10.98 -2.92 -12.32
N GLN A 27 -10.27 -2.45 -13.34
CA GLN A 27 -10.34 -3.02 -14.67
C GLN A 27 -8.92 -3.05 -15.26
N GLY A 28 -8.30 -4.23 -15.22
CA GLY A 28 -6.91 -4.39 -15.63
C GLY A 28 -5.94 -3.57 -14.80
N SER A 29 -5.20 -2.67 -15.45
CA SER A 29 -4.20 -1.79 -14.83
C SER A 29 -4.77 -0.42 -14.43
N VAL A 30 -6.08 -0.34 -14.25
CA VAL A 30 -6.79 0.89 -13.88
C VAL A 30 -7.70 0.60 -12.68
N ILE A 31 -7.62 1.45 -11.67
CA ILE A 31 -8.56 1.45 -10.55
C ILE A 31 -9.22 2.81 -10.48
N GLU A 32 -10.53 2.83 -10.40
CA GLU A 32 -11.30 4.05 -10.28
C GLU A 32 -12.11 4.04 -8.99
N CYS A 33 -12.11 5.16 -8.29
CA CYS A 33 -12.96 5.35 -7.12
C CYS A 33 -13.38 6.81 -6.98
N ARG A 34 -14.36 7.06 -6.13
CA ARG A 34 -14.82 8.42 -5.81
C ARG A 34 -14.60 8.70 -4.34
N VAL A 35 -14.08 9.88 -4.07
CA VAL A 35 -13.93 10.42 -2.74
C VAL A 35 -14.73 11.72 -2.71
N GLU A 36 -15.88 11.69 -2.02
CA GLU A 36 -16.87 12.76 -2.08
C GLU A 36 -17.31 13.01 -3.53
N HIS A 37 -16.99 14.17 -4.11
CA HIS A 37 -17.33 14.51 -5.49
C HIS A 37 -16.15 14.41 -6.43
N THR A 38 -15.02 13.91 -5.95
CA THR A 38 -13.79 13.80 -6.72
C THR A 38 -13.62 12.37 -7.24
N ARG A 39 -13.34 12.26 -8.52
CA ARG A 39 -13.04 10.98 -9.16
C ARG A 39 -11.53 10.79 -9.17
N LEU A 40 -11.07 9.67 -8.63
CA LEU A 40 -9.67 9.27 -8.62
C LEU A 40 -9.47 8.09 -9.56
N VAL A 41 -8.51 8.19 -10.47
CA VAL A 41 -8.17 7.12 -11.40
C VAL A 41 -6.69 6.79 -11.22
N PHE A 42 -6.42 5.56 -10.77
CA PHE A 42 -5.06 5.05 -10.58
C PHE A 42 -4.69 4.19 -11.78
N ARG A 43 -3.56 4.51 -12.43
CA ARG A 43 -3.08 3.80 -13.62
C ARG A 43 -1.67 3.30 -13.44
N GLN A 44 -1.43 2.08 -13.93
CA GLN A 44 -0.10 1.49 -13.97
C GLN A 44 0.20 1.08 -15.41
N HIS A 45 1.27 1.64 -15.98
CA HIS A 45 1.61 1.40 -17.38
C HIS A 45 2.34 0.08 -17.61
N ARG A 46 3.01 -0.44 -16.57
CA ARG A 46 3.69 -1.73 -16.62
C ARG A 46 3.59 -2.40 -15.26
N GLU A 47 3.53 -3.71 -15.24
CA GLU A 47 3.47 -4.48 -14.00
C GLU A 47 4.69 -4.20 -13.12
N GLY A 48 4.45 -3.93 -11.83
CA GLY A 48 5.50 -3.58 -10.87
C GLY A 48 6.03 -2.16 -11.00
N GLY A 49 5.61 -1.40 -12.01
CA GLY A 49 6.00 -0.02 -12.19
C GLY A 49 5.21 0.95 -11.31
N PRO A 50 5.58 2.22 -11.31
CA PRO A 50 4.89 3.21 -10.49
C PRO A 50 3.44 3.42 -10.95
N ILE A 51 2.55 3.58 -9.98
CA ILE A 51 1.15 3.89 -10.23
C ILE A 51 0.98 5.41 -10.14
N HIS A 52 0.29 5.98 -11.12
CA HIS A 52 -0.07 7.40 -11.13
C HIS A 52 -1.54 7.57 -10.80
N VAL A 53 -1.88 8.66 -10.14
CA VAL A 53 -3.27 9.02 -9.85
C VAL A 53 -3.69 10.24 -10.66
N GLU A 54 -4.83 10.13 -11.34
CA GLU A 54 -5.50 11.24 -11.98
C GLU A 54 -6.60 11.74 -11.06
N VAL A 55 -6.65 13.03 -10.81
CA VAL A 55 -7.63 13.66 -9.94
C VAL A 55 -8.57 14.51 -10.80
N HIS A 56 -9.86 14.17 -10.80
CA HIS A 56 -10.87 14.82 -11.61
C HIS A 56 -11.87 15.57 -10.75
N ASN A 57 -12.09 16.86 -11.10
CA ASN A 57 -13.07 17.73 -10.46
C ASN A 57 -12.91 17.86 -8.93
N PRO A 58 -11.70 18.15 -8.43
CA PRO A 58 -11.52 18.29 -6.99
C PRO A 58 -12.08 19.64 -6.52
N PRO A 59 -13.04 19.64 -5.58
CA PRO A 59 -13.49 20.89 -4.99
C PRO A 59 -12.42 21.51 -4.08
N ASP A 60 -11.55 20.69 -3.49
CA ASP A 60 -10.46 21.11 -2.63
C ASP A 60 -9.29 20.14 -2.75
N MET A 61 -8.24 20.56 -3.46
CA MET A 61 -7.04 19.71 -3.66
C MET A 61 -6.33 19.36 -2.36
N ARG A 62 -6.38 20.25 -1.35
CA ARG A 62 -5.75 19.95 -0.07
C ARG A 62 -6.38 18.74 0.59
N LYS A 63 -7.70 18.61 0.54
CA LYS A 63 -8.40 17.42 1.06
C LYS A 63 -8.02 16.16 0.31
N ILE A 64 -7.82 16.25 -1.00
CA ILE A 64 -7.39 15.11 -1.81
C ILE A 64 -5.98 14.69 -1.42
N PHE A 65 -5.04 15.63 -1.24
CA PHE A 65 -3.69 15.30 -0.79
C PHE A 65 -3.68 14.69 0.62
N GLU A 66 -4.52 15.17 1.52
CA GLU A 66 -4.67 14.56 2.85
C GLU A 66 -5.18 13.11 2.74
N TYR A 67 -6.18 12.90 1.91
CA TYR A 67 -6.73 11.57 1.64
C TYR A 67 -5.65 10.63 1.09
N LEU A 68 -4.90 11.08 0.09
CA LEU A 68 -3.84 10.28 -0.52
C LEU A 68 -2.71 9.98 0.47
N THR A 69 -2.40 10.91 1.37
CA THR A 69 -1.40 10.69 2.42
C THR A 69 -1.85 9.60 3.40
N HIS A 70 -3.10 9.63 3.84
CA HIS A 70 -3.65 8.59 4.71
C HIS A 70 -3.73 7.24 3.98
N LEU A 71 -4.08 7.24 2.71
CA LEU A 71 -4.09 6.05 1.89
C LEU A 71 -2.68 5.45 1.77
N ASP A 72 -1.67 6.29 1.56
CA ASP A 72 -0.27 5.88 1.50
C ASP A 72 0.17 5.21 2.81
N ASP A 73 -0.21 5.77 3.95
CA ASP A 73 0.08 5.18 5.26
C ASP A 73 -0.56 3.80 5.42
N ASP A 74 -1.82 3.65 5.04
CA ASP A 74 -2.53 2.38 5.10
C ASP A 74 -1.91 1.34 4.15
N TYR A 75 -1.56 1.76 2.95
CA TYR A 75 -0.90 0.90 1.97
C TYR A 75 0.44 0.37 2.52
N LYS A 76 1.23 1.22 3.14
CA LYS A 76 2.50 0.84 3.75
C LYS A 76 2.30 -0.17 4.87
N ARG A 77 1.28 0.02 5.70
CA ARG A 77 0.97 -0.94 6.77
C ARG A 77 0.57 -2.30 6.21
N CYS A 78 -0.26 -2.34 5.17
CA CYS A 78 -0.65 -3.58 4.51
C CYS A 78 0.56 -4.28 3.89
N LEU A 79 1.43 -3.53 3.23
CA LEU A 79 2.65 -4.06 2.63
C LEU A 79 3.58 -4.66 3.69
N GLN A 80 3.77 -3.97 4.81
CA GLN A 80 4.56 -4.46 5.94
C GLN A 80 4.02 -5.76 6.50
N SER A 81 2.70 -5.87 6.66
CA SER A 81 2.06 -7.09 7.15
C SER A 81 2.36 -8.28 6.26
N ILE A 82 2.30 -8.09 4.94
CA ILE A 82 2.59 -9.14 3.96
C ILE A 82 4.06 -9.57 4.05
N VAL A 83 4.97 -8.59 4.07
CA VAL A 83 6.41 -8.86 4.18
C VAL A 83 6.73 -9.59 5.48
N TYR A 84 6.14 -9.14 6.59
CA TYR A 84 6.33 -9.74 7.90
C TYR A 84 5.87 -11.21 7.93
N GLU A 85 4.69 -11.51 7.40
CA GLU A 85 4.18 -12.88 7.35
C GLU A 85 5.07 -13.79 6.50
N LYS A 86 5.57 -13.30 5.37
CA LYS A 86 6.51 -14.05 4.53
C LYS A 86 7.83 -14.32 5.24
N LEU A 87 8.33 -13.35 5.99
CA LEU A 87 9.56 -13.53 6.78
C LEU A 87 9.36 -14.57 7.87
N LYS A 88 8.23 -14.57 8.55
CA LYS A 88 7.91 -15.57 9.58
C LYS A 88 7.90 -16.98 8.99
N GLU A 89 7.29 -17.17 7.83
CA GLU A 89 7.25 -18.45 7.14
C GLU A 89 8.66 -18.94 6.80
N ARG A 90 9.51 -18.08 6.24
CA ARG A 90 10.88 -18.44 5.86
C ARG A 90 11.75 -18.76 7.06
N VAL A 91 11.59 -17.99 8.14
CA VAL A 91 12.32 -18.22 9.39
C VAL A 91 11.98 -19.61 9.95
N ALA A 92 10.69 -19.96 9.98
CA ALA A 92 10.24 -21.27 10.45
C ALA A 92 10.78 -22.41 9.58
N GLU A 93 10.75 -22.26 8.25
CA GLU A 93 11.24 -23.27 7.30
C GLU A 93 12.73 -23.54 7.45
N ARG A 94 13.51 -22.55 7.92
CA ARG A 94 14.96 -22.66 8.06
C ARG A 94 15.41 -22.94 9.49
N ASN A 95 14.53 -23.44 10.35
CA ASN A 95 14.85 -23.71 11.74
C ASN A 95 15.37 -22.50 12.50
N MET A 96 14.79 -21.35 12.24
CA MET A 96 15.10 -20.11 12.93
C MET A 96 13.93 -19.70 13.79
N THR A 97 14.16 -18.82 14.75
CA THR A 97 13.10 -18.23 15.56
C THR A 97 13.28 -16.71 15.62
N ILE A 98 12.17 -16.02 15.70
CA ILE A 98 12.18 -14.56 15.91
C ILE A 98 12.24 -14.32 17.42
N GLU A 99 13.34 -13.72 17.90
CA GLU A 99 13.49 -13.39 19.31
C GLU A 99 12.86 -12.07 19.69
N SER A 100 12.98 -11.09 18.80
CA SER A 100 12.40 -9.78 19.04
C SER A 100 12.05 -9.09 17.72
N GLU A 101 11.12 -8.17 17.79
CA GLU A 101 10.73 -7.33 16.66
C GLU A 101 10.51 -5.90 17.16
N GLU A 102 10.90 -4.95 16.34
CA GLU A 102 10.76 -3.54 16.64
C GLU A 102 10.28 -2.81 15.39
N ILE A 103 9.27 -1.96 15.54
CA ILE A 103 8.78 -1.10 14.47
C ILE A 103 9.36 0.29 14.69
N LEU A 104 10.12 0.78 13.71
CA LEU A 104 10.74 2.10 13.76
C LEU A 104 9.77 3.19 13.31
N GLU A 105 10.16 4.45 13.52
CA GLU A 105 9.32 5.61 13.17
C GLU A 105 9.00 5.70 11.69
N ASP A 106 9.91 5.23 10.83
CA ASP A 106 9.70 5.20 9.37
C ASP A 106 8.90 3.97 8.90
N ASN A 107 8.31 3.23 9.85
CA ASN A 107 7.58 1.99 9.63
C ASN A 107 8.45 0.81 9.18
N SER A 108 9.77 0.91 9.24
CA SER A 108 10.64 -0.25 9.05
C SER A 108 10.50 -1.22 10.21
N ILE A 109 10.65 -2.52 9.93
CA ILE A 109 10.61 -3.56 10.95
C ILE A 109 12.03 -4.11 11.12
N VAL A 110 12.51 -4.13 12.36
CA VAL A 110 13.79 -4.75 12.72
C VAL A 110 13.48 -6.06 13.44
N LEU A 111 13.99 -7.17 12.88
CA LEU A 111 13.83 -8.48 13.46
C LEU A 111 15.16 -8.99 13.99
N THR A 112 15.16 -9.52 15.20
CA THR A 112 16.28 -10.28 15.73
C THR A 112 15.96 -11.76 15.61
N ILE A 113 16.79 -12.48 14.86
CA ILE A 113 16.56 -13.88 14.53
C ILE A 113 17.62 -14.75 15.19
N ASN A 114 17.19 -15.82 15.82
CA ASN A 114 18.06 -16.84 16.38
C ASN A 114 18.07 -18.05 15.45
N VAL A 115 19.28 -18.47 15.10
CA VAL A 115 19.49 -19.65 14.23
C VAL A 115 19.71 -20.87 15.12
N ARG A 116 18.83 -21.84 15.02
CA ARG A 116 18.99 -23.13 15.71
C ARG A 116 19.99 -23.99 14.95
N ARG A 117 20.92 -24.53 15.65
CA ARG A 117 21.90 -25.43 15.09
C ARG A 117 21.69 -26.85 15.63
#